data_682973911903968a0d39ec5c9e5b0524
#
_entry.id   682973911903968a0d39ec5c9e5b0524
#
_cell.length_a   1.000
_cell.length_b   1.000
_cell.length_c   1.000
_cell.angle_alpha   90.00
_cell.angle_beta   90.00
_cell.angle_gamma   90.00
#
_symmetry.space_group_name_H-M   'P 1'
#
loop_
_entity.id
_entity.type
_entity.pdbx_description
1 polymer ?
#
loop_
_entity_poly.entity_id
_entity_poly.type
_entity_poly.pdbx_seq_one_letter_code
_entity_poly.pdbx_strand_id
1 'polypeptide(L)'
;MMRASRLAIPTLLTALALGGAANGAPASPFRALEGAWTGGGVINLSGGNQERLRCRAAYDVGGAGEQLRLNIRCASDSYNIDLSSDVAYRGGEISGQWTESSHNASGTIEGRAVGNRIEAQARGQTFSAGLALTTSGKRQTVSIRPAGTDIKGVDLELARR
;
A
#
# COMPACT_ATOMS: atom_id res chain seq x y z
N MET A 1 21.52 -83.32 18.43
CA MET A 1 20.45 -82.35 18.77
C MET A 1 21.02 -80.94 18.57
N MET A 2 20.77 -80.34 17.40
CA MET A 2 21.25 -78.98 17.05
C MET A 2 20.08 -78.05 17.01
N ARG A 3 20.04 -77.10 17.93
CA ARG A 3 19.03 -76.04 17.92
C ARG A 3 19.53 -74.86 17.07
N ALA A 4 18.81 -74.58 16.00
CA ALA A 4 19.05 -73.39 15.16
C ALA A 4 18.33 -72.20 15.78
N SER A 5 19.10 -71.18 16.21
CA SER A 5 18.57 -69.87 16.61
C SER A 5 18.33 -69.00 15.37
N ARG A 6 17.09 -68.61 15.21
CA ARG A 6 16.72 -67.62 14.15
C ARG A 6 16.86 -66.21 14.74
N LEU A 7 17.78 -65.43 14.15
CA LEU A 7 17.88 -63.97 14.40
C LEU A 7 16.78 -63.26 13.61
N ALA A 8 15.92 -62.56 14.31
CA ALA A 8 14.96 -61.62 13.75
C ALA A 8 15.63 -60.24 13.60
N ILE A 9 15.68 -59.71 12.39
CA ILE A 9 16.17 -58.36 12.09
C ILE A 9 14.96 -57.43 12.12
N PRO A 10 14.91 -56.38 12.96
CA PRO A 10 13.84 -55.37 12.86
C PRO A 10 14.14 -54.41 11.71
N THR A 11 13.24 -54.34 10.74
CA THR A 11 13.26 -53.36 9.65
C THR A 11 12.79 -52.01 10.19
N LEU A 12 13.70 -51.06 10.30
CA LEU A 12 13.41 -49.67 10.69
C LEU A 12 12.85 -48.93 9.46
N LEU A 13 11.53 -48.68 9.43
CA LEU A 13 10.90 -47.81 8.45
C LEU A 13 11.20 -46.33 8.82
N THR A 14 12.08 -45.71 8.10
CA THR A 14 12.32 -44.26 8.18
C THR A 14 11.27 -43.53 7.34
N ALA A 15 10.27 -42.93 8.00
CA ALA A 15 9.30 -42.06 7.35
C ALA A 15 9.97 -40.70 7.05
N LEU A 16 10.27 -40.42 5.78
CA LEU A 16 10.63 -39.07 5.33
C LEU A 16 9.37 -38.20 5.36
N ALA A 17 9.27 -37.32 6.36
CA ALA A 17 8.30 -36.25 6.36
C ALA A 17 8.78 -35.17 5.36
N LEU A 18 8.18 -35.11 4.16
CA LEU A 18 8.29 -33.96 3.26
C LEU A 18 7.55 -32.78 3.90
N GLY A 19 8.28 -31.95 4.62
CA GLY A 19 7.81 -30.66 5.07
C GLY A 19 7.63 -29.75 3.87
N GLY A 20 6.41 -29.68 3.30
CA GLY A 20 6.07 -28.68 2.30
C GLY A 20 6.15 -27.30 2.91
N ALA A 21 7.11 -26.46 2.51
CA ALA A 21 7.10 -25.04 2.78
C ALA A 21 5.86 -24.43 2.11
N ALA A 22 4.84 -24.14 2.90
CA ALA A 22 3.72 -23.33 2.44
C ALA A 22 4.26 -21.93 2.16
N ASN A 23 4.52 -21.62 0.89
CA ASN A 23 4.77 -20.26 0.43
C ASN A 23 3.43 -19.51 0.59
N GLY A 24 3.17 -18.97 1.78
CA GLY A 24 2.04 -18.08 2.02
C GLY A 24 2.20 -16.85 1.14
N ALA A 25 1.15 -16.47 0.40
CA ALA A 25 1.12 -15.20 -0.31
C ALA A 25 1.46 -14.04 0.65
N PRO A 26 2.21 -13.03 0.21
CA PRO A 26 2.56 -11.90 1.07
C PRO A 26 1.30 -11.24 1.62
N ALA A 27 1.31 -10.94 2.91
CA ALA A 27 0.17 -10.31 3.58
C ALA A 27 -0.08 -8.92 2.99
N SER A 28 -1.36 -8.57 2.83
CA SER A 28 -1.76 -7.25 2.35
C SER A 28 -1.32 -6.15 3.33
N PRO A 29 -0.70 -5.06 2.85
CA PRO A 29 -0.34 -3.91 3.66
C PRO A 29 -1.57 -3.07 4.06
N PHE A 30 -2.72 -3.26 3.44
CA PHE A 30 -3.91 -2.42 3.63
C PHE A 30 -4.44 -2.44 5.07
N ARG A 31 -4.35 -3.58 5.76
CA ARG A 31 -4.78 -3.67 7.17
C ARG A 31 -4.07 -2.67 8.08
N ALA A 32 -2.82 -2.37 7.80
CA ALA A 32 -2.07 -1.37 8.54
C ALA A 32 -2.51 0.07 8.25
N LEU A 33 -3.30 0.29 7.20
CA LEU A 33 -3.80 1.62 6.83
C LEU A 33 -5.14 1.95 7.51
N GLU A 34 -5.96 0.95 7.85
CA GLU A 34 -7.34 1.12 8.31
C GLU A 34 -7.50 2.21 9.36
N GLY A 35 -8.55 3.04 9.20
CA GLY A 35 -8.96 4.06 10.14
C GLY A 35 -8.74 5.49 9.67
N ALA A 36 -8.83 6.41 10.63
CA ALA A 36 -8.72 7.85 10.40
C ALA A 36 -7.30 8.35 10.67
N TRP A 37 -6.79 9.16 9.77
CA TRP A 37 -5.46 9.73 9.82
C TRP A 37 -5.51 11.25 9.65
N THR A 38 -4.62 11.96 10.32
CA THR A 38 -4.51 13.42 10.19
C THR A 38 -3.06 13.84 10.22
N GLY A 39 -2.78 14.91 9.54
CA GLY A 39 -1.43 15.47 9.50
C GLY A 39 -1.32 16.54 8.43
N GLY A 40 -0.17 16.63 7.84
CA GLY A 40 0.08 17.60 6.79
C GLY A 40 1.46 17.43 6.18
N GLY A 41 1.90 18.46 5.47
CA GLY A 41 3.18 18.44 4.80
C GLY A 41 3.38 19.67 3.94
N VAL A 42 4.04 19.44 2.82
CA VAL A 42 4.43 20.52 1.90
C VAL A 42 4.05 20.14 0.48
N ILE A 43 3.45 21.09 -0.24
CA ILE A 43 3.33 21.07 -1.70
C ILE A 43 4.40 21.97 -2.27
N ASN A 44 5.20 21.43 -3.18
CA ASN A 44 6.25 22.13 -3.90
C ASN A 44 5.74 22.50 -5.30
N LEU A 45 5.83 23.77 -5.66
CA LEU A 45 5.32 24.32 -6.91
C LEU A 45 6.43 24.65 -7.90
N SER A 46 6.08 24.76 -9.17
CA SER A 46 6.98 25.33 -10.19
C SER A 46 7.35 26.77 -9.79
N GLY A 47 8.62 27.13 -9.97
CA GLY A 47 9.14 28.43 -9.50
C GLY A 47 9.70 28.45 -8.07
N GLY A 48 9.73 27.29 -7.38
CA GLY A 48 10.37 27.14 -6.08
C GLY A 48 9.50 27.53 -4.89
N ASN A 49 8.25 27.89 -5.11
CA ASN A 49 7.29 28.21 -4.04
C ASN A 49 6.85 26.92 -3.34
N GLN A 50 6.60 27.04 -2.04
CA GLN A 50 6.11 25.96 -1.19
C GLN A 50 4.93 26.44 -0.37
N GLU A 51 3.94 25.57 -0.20
CA GLU A 51 2.80 25.80 0.69
C GLU A 51 2.62 24.65 1.66
N ARG A 52 2.14 24.97 2.86
CA ARG A 52 1.80 23.96 3.86
C ARG A 52 0.44 23.35 3.57
N LEU A 53 0.39 22.02 3.52
CA LEU A 53 -0.84 21.26 3.45
C LEU A 53 -1.29 20.77 4.82
N ARG A 54 -2.59 20.81 5.07
CA ARG A 54 -3.25 20.10 6.16
C ARG A 54 -4.17 19.07 5.58
N CYS A 55 -4.02 17.81 6.02
CA CYS A 55 -4.73 16.67 5.45
C CYS A 55 -5.51 15.88 6.50
N ARG A 56 -6.63 15.30 6.05
CA ARG A 56 -7.38 14.27 6.76
C ARG A 56 -7.64 13.14 5.79
N ALA A 57 -7.33 11.91 6.19
CA ALA A 57 -7.57 10.73 5.39
C ALA A 57 -8.38 9.71 6.18
N ALA A 58 -9.23 8.97 5.47
CA ALA A 58 -9.94 7.80 5.97
C ALA A 58 -9.65 6.64 5.04
N TYR A 59 -9.26 5.52 5.62
CA TYR A 59 -9.02 4.27 4.92
C TYR A 59 -9.99 3.21 5.44
N ASP A 60 -10.81 2.68 4.55
CA ASP A 60 -11.69 1.55 4.81
C ASP A 60 -11.13 0.30 4.14
N VAL A 61 -10.89 -0.75 4.91
CA VAL A 61 -10.26 -1.99 4.44
C VAL A 61 -11.29 -3.10 4.41
N GLY A 62 -11.52 -3.67 3.24
CA GLY A 62 -12.48 -4.74 2.99
C GLY A 62 -11.83 -5.98 2.36
N GLY A 63 -12.67 -7.01 2.03
CA GLY A 63 -12.21 -8.19 1.31
C GLY A 63 -11.08 -8.94 2.02
N ALA A 64 -11.15 -9.12 3.34
CA ALA A 64 -10.10 -9.74 4.15
C ALA A 64 -8.74 -9.02 4.09
N GLY A 65 -8.72 -7.74 3.73
CA GLY A 65 -7.52 -6.93 3.58
C GLY A 65 -7.09 -6.74 2.13
N GLU A 66 -7.85 -7.22 1.17
CA GLU A 66 -7.51 -7.15 -0.26
C GLU A 66 -8.11 -5.94 -0.98
N GLN A 67 -9.00 -5.21 -0.31
CA GLN A 67 -9.64 -4.02 -0.85
C GLN A 67 -9.39 -2.82 0.06
N LEU A 68 -9.13 -1.68 -0.54
CA LEU A 68 -8.92 -0.42 0.15
C LEU A 68 -9.73 0.67 -0.52
N ARG A 69 -10.58 1.34 0.26
CA ARG A 69 -11.16 2.63 -0.11
C ARG A 69 -10.46 3.73 0.66
N LEU A 70 -9.93 4.69 -0.06
CA LEU A 70 -9.29 5.88 0.48
C LEU A 70 -10.17 7.09 0.19
N ASN A 71 -10.34 7.94 1.20
CA ASN A 71 -10.81 9.33 1.04
C ASN A 71 -9.80 10.24 1.73
N ILE A 72 -9.22 11.18 1.01
CA ILE A 72 -8.30 12.16 1.55
C ILE A 72 -8.68 13.57 1.12
N ARG A 73 -8.69 14.49 2.08
CA ARG A 73 -8.87 15.92 1.86
C ARG A 73 -7.67 16.66 2.39
N CYS A 74 -7.09 17.47 1.52
CA CYS A 74 -5.98 18.36 1.87
C CYS A 74 -6.31 19.79 1.47
N ALA A 75 -5.83 20.74 2.23
CA ALA A 75 -5.94 22.18 1.92
C ALA A 75 -4.64 22.90 2.24
N SER A 76 -4.30 23.86 1.39
CA SER A 76 -3.30 24.91 1.61
C SER A 76 -3.92 26.28 1.37
N ASP A 77 -3.13 27.32 1.24
CA ASP A 77 -3.63 28.66 0.95
C ASP A 77 -4.19 28.78 -0.47
N SER A 78 -3.61 28.04 -1.43
CA SER A 78 -3.98 28.10 -2.86
C SER A 78 -4.61 26.82 -3.40
N TYR A 79 -4.49 25.68 -2.70
CA TYR A 79 -4.92 24.38 -3.21
C TYR A 79 -5.91 23.70 -2.27
N ASN A 80 -6.95 23.12 -2.87
CA ASN A 80 -7.85 22.17 -2.23
C ASN A 80 -7.81 20.86 -3.01
N ILE A 81 -7.67 19.76 -2.32
CA ILE A 81 -7.63 18.41 -2.88
C ILE A 81 -8.69 17.58 -2.16
N ASP A 82 -9.60 16.98 -2.91
CA ASP A 82 -10.61 16.04 -2.41
C ASP A 82 -10.55 14.77 -3.29
N LEU A 83 -9.76 13.81 -2.86
CA LEU A 83 -9.45 12.61 -3.61
C LEU A 83 -10.07 11.38 -2.96
N SER A 84 -10.73 10.56 -3.77
CA SER A 84 -11.18 9.22 -3.43
C SER A 84 -10.50 8.18 -4.33
N SER A 85 -10.29 6.98 -3.80
CA SER A 85 -9.68 5.89 -4.55
C SER A 85 -10.19 4.54 -4.04
N ASP A 86 -10.45 3.63 -4.98
CA ASP A 86 -10.75 2.23 -4.72
C ASP A 86 -9.63 1.37 -5.31
N VAL A 87 -8.95 0.61 -4.45
CA VAL A 87 -7.74 -0.14 -4.81
C VAL A 87 -7.86 -1.58 -4.35
N ALA A 88 -7.49 -2.51 -5.23
CA ALA A 88 -7.36 -3.93 -4.92
C ALA A 88 -5.90 -4.35 -4.77
N TYR A 89 -5.64 -5.27 -3.85
CA TYR A 89 -4.36 -5.92 -3.65
C TYR A 89 -4.45 -7.40 -4.01
N ARG A 90 -3.51 -7.88 -4.84
CA ARG A 90 -3.43 -9.30 -5.22
C ARG A 90 -1.96 -9.70 -5.35
N GLY A 91 -1.50 -10.54 -4.43
CA GLY A 91 -0.18 -11.16 -4.53
C GLY A 91 1.01 -10.19 -4.64
N GLY A 92 0.95 -9.03 -3.99
CA GLY A 92 1.97 -7.99 -4.07
C GLY A 92 1.67 -6.88 -5.07
N GLU A 93 0.72 -7.06 -5.95
CA GLU A 93 0.31 -6.04 -6.93
C GLU A 93 -0.91 -5.28 -6.43
N ILE A 94 -0.96 -4.00 -6.75
CA ILE A 94 -2.11 -3.14 -6.50
C ILE A 94 -2.62 -2.55 -7.82
N SER A 95 -3.93 -2.44 -7.93
CA SER A 95 -4.59 -1.80 -9.07
C SER A 95 -5.91 -1.18 -8.63
N GLY A 96 -6.31 -0.11 -9.28
CA GLY A 96 -7.57 0.56 -8.92
C GLY A 96 -7.83 1.82 -9.72
N GLN A 97 -8.75 2.60 -9.18
CA GLN A 97 -9.17 3.87 -9.77
C GLN A 97 -9.14 4.97 -8.72
N TRP A 98 -8.99 6.19 -9.17
CA TRP A 98 -9.04 7.39 -8.34
C TRP A 98 -9.86 8.49 -9.00
N THR A 99 -10.44 9.34 -8.18
CA THR A 99 -11.17 10.55 -8.59
C THR A 99 -10.76 11.69 -7.67
N GLU A 100 -10.48 12.84 -8.24
CA GLU A 100 -10.20 14.09 -7.55
C GLU A 100 -11.30 15.09 -7.91
N SER A 101 -12.14 15.43 -6.93
CA SER A 101 -13.39 16.19 -7.16
C SER A 101 -13.16 17.69 -7.33
N SER A 102 -12.13 18.25 -6.68
CA SER A 102 -11.86 19.70 -6.74
C SER A 102 -11.45 20.18 -8.13
N HIS A 103 -10.81 19.31 -8.91
CA HIS A 103 -10.33 19.62 -10.27
C HIS A 103 -10.99 18.75 -11.34
N ASN A 104 -12.02 17.98 -10.99
CA ASN A 104 -12.75 17.09 -11.89
C ASN A 104 -11.81 16.15 -12.68
N ALA A 105 -10.86 15.55 -11.97
CA ALA A 105 -9.88 14.64 -12.55
C ALA A 105 -10.12 13.21 -12.07
N SER A 106 -9.81 12.23 -12.91
CA SER A 106 -9.90 10.81 -12.56
C SER A 106 -8.90 9.99 -13.37
N GLY A 107 -8.69 8.76 -12.96
CA GLY A 107 -7.77 7.88 -13.66
C GLY A 107 -7.59 6.53 -12.97
N THR A 108 -6.54 5.85 -13.35
CA THR A 108 -6.14 4.54 -12.83
C THR A 108 -4.93 4.66 -11.93
N ILE A 109 -4.78 3.69 -11.03
CA ILE A 109 -3.60 3.53 -10.21
C ILE A 109 -3.15 2.07 -10.30
N GLU A 110 -1.86 1.87 -10.49
CA GLU A 110 -1.22 0.57 -10.55
C GLU A 110 0.09 0.61 -9.78
N GLY A 111 0.48 -0.50 -9.15
CA GLY A 111 1.72 -0.52 -8.41
C GLY A 111 1.98 -1.81 -7.68
N ARG A 112 2.84 -1.73 -6.68
CA ARG A 112 3.26 -2.87 -5.86
C ARG A 112 3.29 -2.49 -4.39
N ALA A 113 3.10 -3.51 -3.57
CA ALA A 113 3.21 -3.39 -2.12
C ALA A 113 4.15 -4.48 -1.60
N VAL A 114 5.13 -4.06 -0.81
CA VAL A 114 6.10 -4.95 -0.16
C VAL A 114 6.24 -4.55 1.30
N GLY A 115 5.87 -5.44 2.21
CA GLY A 115 5.88 -5.16 3.64
C GLY A 115 4.97 -3.97 3.98
N ASN A 116 5.55 -2.92 4.52
CA ASN A 116 4.85 -1.70 4.91
C ASN A 116 4.93 -0.56 3.86
N ARG A 117 5.46 -0.84 2.68
CA ARG A 117 5.67 0.14 1.61
C ARG A 117 4.81 -0.17 0.39
N ILE A 118 4.18 0.86 -0.13
CA ILE A 118 3.42 0.85 -1.37
C ILE A 118 4.09 1.83 -2.33
N GLU A 119 4.36 1.37 -3.55
CA GLU A 119 4.81 2.19 -4.66
C GLU A 119 3.85 2.04 -5.82
N ALA A 120 3.35 3.15 -6.34
CA ALA A 120 2.34 3.15 -7.37
C ALA A 120 2.52 4.29 -8.38
N GLN A 121 1.91 4.11 -9.54
CA GLN A 121 1.74 5.12 -10.58
C GLN A 121 0.25 5.40 -10.75
N ALA A 122 -0.13 6.64 -10.53
CA ALA A 122 -1.43 7.17 -10.92
C ALA A 122 -1.33 7.75 -12.34
N ARG A 123 -2.33 7.46 -13.16
CA ARG A 123 -2.45 8.00 -14.51
C ARG A 123 -3.81 8.63 -14.69
N GLY A 124 -3.84 9.90 -15.05
CA GLY A 124 -5.01 10.66 -15.47
C GLY A 124 -4.97 10.94 -16.98
N GLN A 125 -5.89 11.77 -17.46
CA GLN A 125 -5.96 12.13 -18.87
C GLN A 125 -4.80 13.04 -19.31
N THR A 126 -4.38 13.96 -18.44
CA THR A 126 -3.40 15.02 -18.76
C THR A 126 -2.14 14.97 -17.91
N PHE A 127 -2.11 14.12 -16.88
CA PHE A 127 -0.96 14.00 -15.99
C PHE A 127 -0.75 12.59 -15.48
N SER A 128 0.41 12.34 -14.90
CA SER A 128 0.72 11.14 -14.14
C SER A 128 1.40 11.50 -12.84
N ALA A 129 1.41 10.60 -11.87
CA ALA A 129 2.11 10.81 -10.61
C ALA A 129 2.68 9.50 -10.07
N GLY A 130 3.95 9.52 -9.72
CA GLY A 130 4.56 8.48 -8.89
C GLY A 130 4.19 8.69 -7.43
N LEU A 131 3.80 7.62 -6.73
CA LEU A 131 3.45 7.62 -5.32
C LEU A 131 4.32 6.64 -4.56
N ALA A 132 4.77 7.04 -3.39
CA ALA A 132 5.38 6.17 -2.41
C ALA A 132 4.74 6.43 -1.05
N LEU A 133 4.23 5.36 -0.42
CA LEU A 133 3.59 5.40 0.88
C LEU A 133 4.25 4.38 1.78
N THR A 134 4.64 4.79 2.97
CA THR A 134 5.20 3.90 4.00
C THR A 134 4.43 4.08 5.29
N THR A 135 3.98 2.96 5.88
CA THR A 135 3.25 2.96 7.15
C THR A 135 4.05 2.24 8.22
N SER A 136 4.29 2.89 9.35
CA SER A 136 4.98 2.31 10.50
C SER A 136 4.20 2.62 11.77
N GLY A 137 3.49 1.62 12.29
CA GLY A 137 2.61 1.76 13.44
C GLY A 137 1.52 2.81 13.19
N LYS A 138 1.58 3.90 13.95
CA LYS A 138 0.63 5.02 13.85
C LYS A 138 1.13 6.19 12.98
N ARG A 139 2.22 6.01 12.25
CA ARG A 139 2.80 7.02 11.36
C ARG A 139 2.75 6.56 9.92
N GLN A 140 2.51 7.50 9.03
CA GLN A 140 2.50 7.29 7.58
C GLN A 140 3.23 8.44 6.90
N THR A 141 4.11 8.11 5.98
CA THR A 141 4.75 9.07 5.08
C THR A 141 4.26 8.82 3.66
N VAL A 142 3.91 9.89 2.96
CA VAL A 142 3.45 9.85 1.58
C VAL A 142 4.27 10.83 0.75
N SER A 143 4.81 10.35 -0.36
CA SER A 143 5.53 11.16 -1.33
C SER A 143 4.87 11.02 -2.68
N ILE A 144 4.52 12.14 -3.30
CA ILE A 144 3.87 12.18 -4.61
C ILE A 144 4.72 13.04 -5.54
N ARG A 145 5.00 12.52 -6.73
CA ARG A 145 5.81 13.20 -7.76
C ARG A 145 5.03 13.27 -9.06
N PRO A 146 4.24 14.34 -9.26
CA PRO A 146 3.47 14.54 -10.48
C PRO A 146 4.35 14.91 -11.66
N ALA A 147 3.86 14.59 -12.86
CA ALA A 147 4.37 15.07 -14.15
C ALA A 147 3.20 15.61 -14.98
N GLY A 148 3.43 16.66 -15.73
CA GLY A 148 2.38 17.33 -16.53
C GLY A 148 1.55 18.35 -15.76
N THR A 149 2.03 18.81 -14.59
CA THR A 149 1.36 19.83 -13.75
C THR A 149 2.36 20.86 -13.23
N ASP A 150 1.85 21.94 -12.63
CA ASP A 150 2.68 22.95 -11.93
C ASP A 150 3.16 22.46 -10.56
N ILE A 151 2.61 21.37 -10.05
CA ILE A 151 3.04 20.74 -8.79
C ILE A 151 4.27 19.89 -9.08
N LYS A 152 5.37 20.15 -8.38
CA LYS A 152 6.63 19.39 -8.48
C LYS A 152 6.72 18.24 -7.49
N GLY A 153 6.00 18.32 -6.41
CA GLY A 153 5.96 17.27 -5.42
C GLY A 153 5.05 17.60 -4.25
N VAL A 154 4.59 16.55 -3.60
CA VAL A 154 3.86 16.63 -2.33
C VAL A 154 4.49 15.62 -1.38
N ASP A 155 4.83 16.07 -0.19
CA ASP A 155 5.36 15.24 0.87
C ASP A 155 4.51 15.42 2.13
N LEU A 156 3.93 14.31 2.64
CA LEU A 156 3.01 14.33 3.77
C LEU A 156 3.51 13.42 4.89
N GLU A 157 3.23 13.81 6.12
CA GLU A 157 3.31 12.98 7.30
C GLU A 157 1.94 12.96 7.98
N LEU A 158 1.39 11.76 8.15
CA LEU A 158 0.09 11.54 8.78
C LEU A 158 0.26 10.68 10.03
N ALA A 159 -0.58 10.93 11.02
CA ALA A 159 -0.69 10.12 12.23
C ALA A 159 -2.11 9.57 12.34
N ARG A 160 -2.20 8.31 12.77
CA ARG A 160 -3.50 7.68 13.07
C ARG A 160 -4.08 8.26 14.34
N ARG A 161 -5.36 8.56 14.33
CA ARG A 161 -6.16 8.98 15.50
C ARG A 161 -6.57 7.80 16.36
#